data_8f2e14b71ba0ad39ab77d6d2787675a2
#
_entry.id   8f2e14b71ba0ad39ab77d6d2787675a2
#
_cell.length_a   1.000
_cell.length_b   1.000
_cell.length_c   1.000
_cell.angle_alpha   90.00
_cell.angle_beta   90.00
_cell.angle_gamma   90.00
#
_symmetry.space_group_name_H-M   'P 1'
#
loop_
_entity.id
_entity.type
_entity.pdbx_description
1 polymer ?
#
loop_
_entity_poly.entity_id
_entity_poly.type
_entity_poly.pdbx_seq_one_letter_code
_entity_poly.pdbx_strand_id
1 'polypeptide(L)'
;MKRFSHAIGVSALLVLLSAGLSARDMAPAGQWTATDPPINIAHIQTGAINRRGEAVGYHHRPNGVDPPSARVLKILQPADTNGVYRARVALRDPETGAWIDKRASSTFFPDAMSADEVIEAVLAAFHHGQMRGDGEFFGDSGYGFVIEGWYQRGRIAAAYPLRGP
;
A
#
# COMPACT_ATOMS: atom_id res chain seq x y z
N MET A 1 -1.28 1.94 -77.51
CA MET A 1 -1.65 2.81 -76.38
C MET A 1 -1.63 1.98 -75.10
N LYS A 2 -0.53 2.08 -74.27
CA LYS A 2 -0.38 1.39 -72.99
C LYS A 2 -0.58 2.38 -71.87
N ARG A 3 -1.60 2.17 -71.04
CA ARG A 3 -1.86 2.99 -69.85
C ARG A 3 -1.05 2.44 -68.68
N PHE A 4 -0.18 3.22 -68.11
CA PHE A 4 0.52 2.94 -66.87
C PHE A 4 -0.35 3.44 -65.71
N SER A 5 -0.82 2.50 -64.85
CA SER A 5 -1.45 2.82 -63.57
C SER A 5 -0.35 2.95 -62.49
N HIS A 6 -0.25 4.13 -61.88
CA HIS A 6 0.59 4.34 -60.72
C HIS A 6 -0.20 3.97 -59.49
N ALA A 7 0.20 2.93 -58.76
CA ALA A 7 -0.30 2.63 -57.43
C ALA A 7 0.48 3.47 -56.42
N ILE A 8 -0.21 4.36 -55.73
CA ILE A 8 0.33 5.13 -54.61
C ILE A 8 0.19 4.26 -53.37
N GLY A 9 1.30 3.72 -52.90
CA GLY A 9 1.35 3.00 -51.63
C GLY A 9 1.34 3.99 -50.46
N VAL A 10 0.24 3.98 -49.69
CA VAL A 10 0.15 4.69 -48.42
C VAL A 10 0.78 3.83 -47.33
N SER A 11 2.03 4.13 -46.96
CA SER A 11 2.66 3.53 -45.78
C SER A 11 2.05 4.14 -44.52
N ALA A 12 1.18 3.37 -43.88
CA ALA A 12 0.70 3.71 -42.54
C ALA A 12 1.84 3.49 -41.52
N LEU A 13 2.40 4.59 -41.01
CA LEU A 13 3.37 4.58 -39.92
C LEU A 13 2.61 4.26 -38.62
N LEU A 14 2.69 3.00 -38.18
CA LEU A 14 2.12 2.57 -36.90
C LEU A 14 3.02 3.10 -35.76
N VAL A 15 2.64 4.23 -35.18
CA VAL A 15 3.28 4.75 -33.98
C VAL A 15 2.81 3.90 -32.79
N LEU A 16 3.64 2.93 -32.39
CA LEU A 16 3.46 2.20 -31.14
C LEU A 16 3.80 3.17 -30.00
N LEU A 17 2.77 3.80 -29.40
CA LEU A 17 2.90 4.41 -28.09
C LEU A 17 3.14 3.29 -27.07
N SER A 18 4.39 2.98 -26.79
CA SER A 18 4.76 2.25 -25.58
C SER A 18 4.52 3.18 -24.40
N ALA A 19 3.31 3.12 -23.80
CA ALA A 19 3.08 3.69 -22.49
C ALA A 19 3.97 2.91 -21.51
N GLY A 20 5.16 3.44 -21.24
CA GLY A 20 6.05 2.90 -20.21
C GLY A 20 5.30 2.88 -18.89
N LEU A 21 5.15 1.70 -18.26
CA LEU A 21 4.63 1.60 -16.91
C LEU A 21 5.56 2.39 -16.00
N SER A 22 5.00 3.39 -15.30
CA SER A 22 5.74 4.13 -14.27
C SER A 22 6.15 3.17 -13.14
N ALA A 23 7.26 3.43 -12.46
CA ALA A 23 7.65 2.70 -11.26
C ALA A 23 6.54 2.68 -10.18
N ARG A 24 5.64 3.66 -10.23
CA ARG A 24 4.43 3.72 -9.37
C ARG A 24 3.34 2.74 -9.77
N ASP A 25 3.34 2.27 -11.03
CA ASP A 25 2.36 1.31 -11.54
C ASP A 25 2.83 -0.14 -11.39
N MET A 26 4.13 -0.34 -11.18
CA MET A 26 4.72 -1.65 -10.92
C MET A 26 4.63 -1.97 -9.43
N ALA A 27 3.84 -2.98 -9.09
CA ALA A 27 3.89 -3.56 -7.77
C ALA A 27 5.27 -4.19 -7.54
N PRO A 28 6.05 -3.80 -6.51
CA PRO A 28 7.32 -4.46 -6.22
C PRO A 28 7.11 -5.95 -6.01
N ALA A 29 8.08 -6.76 -6.45
CA ALA A 29 8.10 -8.20 -6.20
C ALA A 29 7.98 -8.43 -4.67
N GLY A 30 7.01 -9.26 -4.25
CA GLY A 30 6.71 -9.47 -2.83
C GLY A 30 5.72 -8.46 -2.22
N GLN A 31 5.05 -7.65 -3.03
CA GLN A 31 4.02 -6.72 -2.53
C GLN A 31 2.84 -7.44 -1.86
N TRP A 32 2.45 -8.61 -2.37
CA TRP A 32 1.31 -9.38 -1.90
C TRP A 32 1.77 -10.64 -1.17
N THR A 33 1.09 -10.95 -0.06
CA THR A 33 1.29 -12.23 0.64
C THR A 33 0.73 -13.39 -0.19
N ALA A 34 1.18 -14.62 0.13
CA ALA A 34 0.64 -15.86 -0.45
C ALA A 34 -0.62 -16.37 0.30
N THR A 35 -1.21 -15.55 1.17
CA THR A 35 -2.42 -15.89 1.95
C THR A 35 -3.69 -15.80 1.12
N ASP A 36 -4.81 -16.30 1.67
CA ASP A 36 -6.16 -16.15 1.12
C ASP A 36 -7.04 -15.43 2.16
N PRO A 37 -7.45 -14.17 1.85
CA PRO A 37 -7.05 -13.36 0.71
C PRO A 37 -5.60 -12.87 0.79
N PRO A 38 -4.95 -12.55 -0.35
CA PRO A 38 -3.65 -11.89 -0.35
C PRO A 38 -3.71 -10.50 0.28
N ILE A 39 -2.71 -10.15 1.08
CA ILE A 39 -2.57 -8.85 1.75
C ILE A 39 -1.48 -8.04 1.06
N ASN A 40 -1.71 -6.75 0.82
CA ASN A 40 -0.68 -5.82 0.37
C ASN A 40 0.28 -5.47 1.52
N ILE A 41 1.19 -6.38 1.82
CA ILE A 41 2.13 -6.22 2.94
C ILE A 41 3.11 -5.06 2.70
N ALA A 42 3.48 -4.79 1.46
CA ALA A 42 4.33 -3.65 1.14
C ALA A 42 3.64 -2.32 1.48
N HIS A 43 2.31 -2.19 1.25
CA HIS A 43 1.56 -1.01 1.69
C HIS A 43 1.63 -0.81 3.20
N ILE A 44 1.61 -1.89 3.97
CA ILE A 44 1.69 -1.84 5.44
C ILE A 44 3.11 -1.48 5.89
N GLN A 45 4.14 -2.09 5.33
CA GLN A 45 5.52 -1.98 5.82
C GLN A 45 6.33 -0.83 5.23
N THR A 46 6.10 -0.49 3.95
CA THR A 46 6.90 0.52 3.25
C THR A 46 6.08 1.69 2.75
N GLY A 47 4.76 1.50 2.62
CA GLY A 47 3.90 2.46 1.93
C GLY A 47 4.23 2.60 0.45
N ALA A 48 3.62 3.59 -0.20
CA ALA A 48 3.84 3.87 -1.61
C ALA A 48 3.52 5.34 -1.92
N ILE A 49 4.04 5.84 -3.04
CA ILE A 49 3.55 7.05 -3.69
C ILE A 49 2.53 6.64 -4.74
N ASN A 50 1.29 7.11 -4.60
CA ASN A 50 0.21 6.77 -5.52
C ASN A 50 0.33 7.58 -6.83
N ARG A 51 -0.53 7.27 -7.82
CA ARG A 51 -0.54 7.96 -9.14
C ARG A 51 -0.76 9.47 -9.06
N ARG A 52 -1.30 9.97 -7.95
CA ARG A 52 -1.50 11.42 -7.70
C ARG A 52 -0.27 12.07 -7.05
N GLY A 53 0.81 11.31 -6.83
CA GLY A 53 2.00 11.79 -6.14
C GLY A 53 1.84 11.90 -4.62
N GLU A 54 0.83 11.23 -4.03
CA GLU A 54 0.56 11.29 -2.59
C GLU A 54 1.14 10.08 -1.87
N ALA A 55 1.72 10.31 -0.71
CA ALA A 55 2.21 9.26 0.18
C ALA A 55 1.04 8.53 0.85
N VAL A 56 1.00 7.18 0.74
CA VAL A 56 -0.05 6.32 1.29
C VAL A 56 0.57 5.09 1.98
N GLY A 57 -0.16 4.49 2.93
CA GLY A 57 0.33 3.33 3.67
C GLY A 57 1.35 3.67 4.74
N TYR A 58 2.26 2.74 5.03
CA TYR A 58 3.28 2.76 6.07
C TYR A 58 2.68 2.76 7.48
N HIS A 59 2.45 1.56 7.98
CA HIS A 59 1.73 1.28 9.22
C HIS A 59 2.45 0.26 10.12
N HIS A 60 3.63 -0.23 9.74
CA HIS A 60 4.42 -1.17 10.54
C HIS A 60 5.91 -0.89 10.42
N ARG A 61 6.60 -0.91 11.56
CA ARG A 61 8.05 -0.71 11.74
C ARG A 61 8.63 -1.85 12.56
N PRO A 62 9.00 -2.97 11.96
CA PRO A 62 9.58 -4.07 12.72
C PRO A 62 10.76 -3.60 13.57
N ASN A 63 10.73 -3.88 14.88
CA ASN A 63 11.73 -3.42 15.85
C ASN A 63 11.92 -1.88 15.92
N GLY A 64 10.93 -1.10 15.50
CA GLY A 64 11.00 0.37 15.50
C GLY A 64 11.94 0.95 14.44
N VAL A 65 12.32 0.17 13.43
CA VAL A 65 13.26 0.58 12.38
C VAL A 65 12.53 1.01 11.11
N ASP A 66 12.80 2.22 10.64
CA ASP A 66 12.27 2.73 9.38
C ASP A 66 12.94 2.03 8.18
N PRO A 67 12.18 1.64 7.13
CA PRO A 67 12.77 1.16 5.89
C PRO A 67 13.41 2.32 5.11
N PRO A 68 14.30 2.07 4.13
CA PRO A 68 14.95 3.13 3.34
C PRO A 68 13.98 4.03 2.55
N SER A 69 12.75 3.53 2.29
CA SER A 69 11.69 4.21 1.52
C SER A 69 10.70 4.99 2.35
N ALA A 70 10.71 4.86 3.68
CA ALA A 70 9.78 5.57 4.56
C ALA A 70 10.45 5.96 5.88
N ARG A 71 9.91 6.98 6.55
CA ARG A 71 10.40 7.41 7.85
C ARG A 71 9.32 8.04 8.71
N VAL A 72 9.42 7.84 10.01
CA VAL A 72 8.65 8.57 11.00
C VAL A 72 9.27 9.95 11.19
N LEU A 73 8.45 10.99 11.05
CA LEU A 73 8.84 12.39 11.26
C LEU A 73 8.61 12.83 12.71
N LYS A 74 7.46 12.41 13.27
CA LYS A 74 7.05 12.78 14.63
C LYS A 74 6.01 11.79 15.16
N ILE A 75 6.20 11.32 16.38
CA ILE A 75 5.15 10.62 17.13
C ILE A 75 4.13 11.66 17.61
N LEU A 76 2.87 11.47 17.22
CA LEU A 76 1.74 12.34 17.59
C LEU A 76 1.03 11.83 18.84
N GLN A 77 0.89 10.52 18.94
CA GLN A 77 0.35 9.82 20.10
C GLN A 77 1.26 8.63 20.39
N PRO A 78 1.81 8.53 21.61
CA PRO A 78 2.67 7.41 22.00
C PRO A 78 1.88 6.09 21.97
N ALA A 79 2.59 4.98 22.04
CA ALA A 79 2.00 3.65 22.12
C ALA A 79 1.00 3.56 23.28
N ASP A 80 -0.17 3.00 22.99
CA ASP A 80 -1.16 2.62 24.01
C ASP A 80 -0.75 1.31 24.71
N THR A 81 -1.62 0.78 25.55
CA THR A 81 -1.36 -0.46 26.30
C THR A 81 -1.13 -1.68 25.40
N ASN A 82 -1.62 -1.64 24.16
CA ASN A 82 -1.44 -2.69 23.16
C ASN A 82 -0.26 -2.42 22.20
N GLY A 83 0.47 -1.33 22.41
CA GLY A 83 1.61 -0.94 21.59
C GLY A 83 1.25 -0.17 20.31
N VAL A 84 -0.03 0.13 20.08
CA VAL A 84 -0.50 0.89 18.90
C VAL A 84 -0.24 2.38 19.11
N TYR A 85 0.42 3.04 18.14
CA TYR A 85 0.74 4.47 18.22
C TYR A 85 0.39 5.20 16.91
N ARG A 86 0.46 6.54 16.93
CA ARG A 86 0.17 7.38 15.78
C ARG A 86 1.31 8.35 15.49
N ALA A 87 1.68 8.49 14.20
CA ALA A 87 2.79 9.32 13.79
C ALA A 87 2.54 10.07 12.48
N ARG A 88 3.26 11.18 12.29
CA ARG A 88 3.50 11.78 10.99
C ARG A 88 4.65 11.06 10.31
N VAL A 89 4.51 10.84 9.01
CA VAL A 89 5.49 10.08 8.22
C VAL A 89 5.76 10.77 6.88
N ALA A 90 6.92 10.47 6.30
CA ALA A 90 7.24 10.78 4.91
C ALA A 90 7.68 9.51 4.19
N LEU A 91 7.35 9.42 2.90
CA LEU A 91 7.75 8.35 2.01
C LEU A 91 8.66 8.91 0.91
N ARG A 92 9.63 8.11 0.49
CA ARG A 92 10.53 8.46 -0.60
C ARG A 92 9.91 8.11 -1.94
N ASP A 93 9.80 9.08 -2.82
CA ASP A 93 9.35 8.87 -4.19
C ASP A 93 10.42 8.06 -4.96
N PRO A 94 10.07 6.87 -5.49
CA PRO A 94 11.03 6.03 -6.20
C PRO A 94 11.52 6.60 -7.53
N GLU A 95 10.77 7.54 -8.14
CA GLU A 95 11.15 8.15 -9.42
C GLU A 95 12.06 9.36 -9.23
N THR A 96 11.76 10.21 -8.24
CA THR A 96 12.47 11.48 -8.04
C THR A 96 13.47 11.43 -6.89
N GLY A 97 13.34 10.44 -5.99
CA GLY A 97 14.11 10.36 -4.75
C GLY A 97 13.67 11.37 -3.68
N ALA A 98 12.67 12.21 -3.96
CA ALA A 98 12.17 13.21 -3.01
C ALA A 98 11.40 12.58 -1.87
N TRP A 99 11.47 13.21 -0.68
CA TRP A 99 10.63 12.83 0.45
C TRP A 99 9.29 13.55 0.36
N ILE A 100 8.20 12.79 0.40
CA ILE A 100 6.81 13.27 0.35
C ILE A 100 6.16 13.04 1.71
N ASP A 101 5.77 14.11 2.38
CA ASP A 101 5.03 14.03 3.65
C ASP A 101 3.64 13.45 3.39
N LYS A 102 3.25 12.43 4.17
CA LYS A 102 1.89 11.90 4.13
C LYS A 102 0.92 12.91 4.76
N ARG A 103 -0.15 13.27 4.05
CA ARG A 103 -1.14 14.25 4.53
C ARG A 103 -1.85 13.78 5.80
N ALA A 104 -2.34 12.53 5.80
CA ALA A 104 -2.91 11.91 6.99
C ALA A 104 -1.80 11.30 7.85
N SER A 105 -1.97 11.32 9.17
CA SER A 105 -1.11 10.54 10.07
C SER A 105 -1.31 9.04 9.84
N SER A 106 -0.28 8.25 10.11
CA SER A 106 -0.38 6.79 10.16
C SER A 106 -0.58 6.31 11.59
N THR A 107 -1.45 5.33 11.76
CA THR A 107 -1.50 4.50 12.96
C THR A 107 -0.63 3.28 12.70
N PHE A 108 0.18 2.90 13.68
CA PHE A 108 1.18 1.83 13.53
C PHE A 108 0.82 0.62 14.36
N PHE A 109 1.01 -0.55 13.78
CA PHE A 109 1.12 -1.81 14.52
C PHE A 109 2.24 -1.70 15.56
N PRO A 110 2.16 -2.44 16.67
CA PRO A 110 3.23 -2.48 17.65
C PRO A 110 4.58 -2.83 17.01
N ASP A 111 5.62 -2.05 17.32
CA ASP A 111 6.97 -2.26 16.77
C ASP A 111 7.56 -3.65 17.12
N ALA A 112 7.07 -4.26 18.20
CA ALA A 112 7.49 -5.61 18.63
C ALA A 112 6.89 -6.75 17.79
N MET A 113 5.83 -6.48 17.00
CA MET A 113 5.23 -7.49 16.13
C MET A 113 6.16 -7.79 14.95
N SER A 114 6.28 -9.07 14.62
CA SER A 114 6.89 -9.51 13.37
C SER A 114 5.95 -9.26 12.18
N ALA A 115 6.48 -9.39 10.96
CA ALA A 115 5.67 -9.30 9.74
C ALA A 115 4.58 -10.39 9.71
N ASP A 116 4.91 -11.61 10.16
CA ASP A 116 3.97 -12.73 10.17
C ASP A 116 2.83 -12.49 11.17
N GLU A 117 3.11 -11.98 12.36
CA GLU A 117 2.09 -11.62 13.35
C GLU A 117 1.16 -10.51 12.84
N VAL A 118 1.69 -9.54 12.09
CA VAL A 118 0.85 -8.52 11.44
C VAL A 118 -0.06 -9.15 10.38
N ILE A 119 0.45 -10.09 9.58
CA ILE A 119 -0.34 -10.82 8.58
C ILE A 119 -1.45 -11.63 9.27
N GLU A 120 -1.14 -12.37 10.34
CA GLU A 120 -2.10 -13.13 11.12
C GLU A 120 -3.19 -12.24 11.72
N ALA A 121 -2.80 -11.10 12.31
CA ALA A 121 -3.73 -10.14 12.89
C ALA A 121 -4.70 -9.57 11.83
N VAL A 122 -4.19 -9.23 10.65
CA VAL A 122 -5.03 -8.71 9.55
C VAL A 122 -6.00 -9.78 9.04
N LEU A 123 -5.56 -11.04 8.90
CA LEU A 123 -6.44 -12.14 8.50
C LEU A 123 -7.51 -12.42 9.57
N ALA A 124 -7.13 -12.43 10.85
CA ALA A 124 -8.09 -12.60 11.95
C ALA A 124 -9.17 -11.52 11.91
N ALA A 125 -8.77 -10.26 11.77
CA ALA A 125 -9.70 -9.14 11.67
C ALA A 125 -10.63 -9.24 10.44
N PHE A 126 -10.10 -9.70 9.30
CA PHE A 126 -10.87 -9.88 8.08
C PHE A 126 -11.90 -11.02 8.19
N HIS A 127 -11.48 -12.20 8.70
CA HIS A 127 -12.34 -13.39 8.74
C HIS A 127 -13.41 -13.35 9.82
N HIS A 128 -13.12 -12.70 10.96
CA HIS A 128 -14.03 -12.64 12.10
C HIS A 128 -14.70 -11.28 12.30
N GLY A 129 -14.36 -10.30 11.45
CA GLY A 129 -14.84 -8.94 11.54
C GLY A 129 -16.14 -8.69 10.77
N GLN A 130 -16.45 -7.42 10.63
CA GLN A 130 -17.62 -6.92 9.91
C GLN A 130 -17.17 -6.26 8.61
N MET A 131 -17.83 -6.63 7.50
CA MET A 131 -17.62 -6.03 6.19
C MET A 131 -18.71 -5.00 5.91
N ARG A 132 -18.31 -3.82 5.40
CA ARG A 132 -19.23 -2.81 4.88
C ARG A 132 -19.36 -2.89 3.35
N GLY A 133 -20.40 -2.28 2.79
CA GLY A 133 -20.77 -2.43 1.38
C GLY A 133 -19.74 -1.92 0.37
N ASP A 134 -18.81 -1.06 0.78
CA ASP A 134 -17.71 -0.52 -0.04
C ASP A 134 -16.41 -1.34 0.03
N GLY A 135 -16.45 -2.46 0.77
CA GLY A 135 -15.30 -3.33 1.00
C GLY A 135 -14.44 -2.96 2.20
N GLU A 136 -14.82 -1.95 2.95
CA GLU A 136 -14.24 -1.64 4.25
C GLU A 136 -14.56 -2.74 5.26
N PHE A 137 -13.58 -3.18 6.04
CA PHE A 137 -13.80 -4.13 7.13
C PHE A 137 -13.18 -3.65 8.44
N PHE A 138 -13.79 -4.11 9.54
CA PHE A 138 -13.33 -3.88 10.90
C PHE A 138 -13.38 -5.20 11.67
N GLY A 139 -12.31 -5.53 12.37
CA GLY A 139 -12.28 -6.75 13.16
C GLY A 139 -11.24 -6.72 14.26
N ASP A 140 -11.42 -7.62 15.23
CA ASP A 140 -10.45 -7.86 16.29
C ASP A 140 -9.20 -8.50 15.70
N SER A 141 -8.03 -7.99 16.06
CA SER A 141 -6.74 -8.50 15.62
C SER A 141 -6.32 -9.82 16.30
N GLY A 142 -6.96 -10.18 17.41
CA GLY A 142 -6.46 -11.21 18.32
C GLY A 142 -5.35 -10.73 19.26
N TYR A 143 -4.89 -9.49 19.12
CA TYR A 143 -3.81 -8.87 19.89
C TYR A 143 -4.30 -7.70 20.78
N GLY A 144 -5.61 -7.57 20.99
CA GLY A 144 -6.21 -6.58 21.87
C GLY A 144 -6.49 -5.22 21.23
N PHE A 145 -6.38 -5.09 19.92
CA PHE A 145 -6.75 -3.90 19.16
C PHE A 145 -7.60 -4.26 17.94
N VAL A 146 -8.38 -3.31 17.45
CA VAL A 146 -9.18 -3.44 16.24
C VAL A 146 -8.34 -3.06 15.02
N ILE A 147 -8.54 -3.74 13.91
CA ILE A 147 -7.98 -3.41 12.61
C ILE A 147 -9.10 -2.91 11.69
N GLU A 148 -8.83 -1.83 10.98
CA GLU A 148 -9.60 -1.32 9.85
C GLU A 148 -8.83 -1.64 8.56
N GLY A 149 -9.55 -2.07 7.52
CA GLY A 149 -8.93 -2.35 6.24
C GLY A 149 -9.90 -2.30 5.07
N TRP A 150 -9.37 -2.46 3.86
CA TRP A 150 -10.12 -2.46 2.61
C TRP A 150 -9.86 -3.72 1.81
N TYR A 151 -10.93 -4.46 1.55
CA TYR A 151 -10.95 -5.63 0.69
C TYR A 151 -11.51 -5.25 -0.68
N GLN A 152 -10.71 -5.37 -1.71
CA GLN A 152 -11.09 -5.02 -3.07
C GLN A 152 -10.54 -6.02 -4.07
N ARG A 153 -11.36 -6.46 -5.01
CA ARG A 153 -10.98 -7.38 -6.10
C ARG A 153 -10.29 -8.66 -5.61
N GLY A 154 -10.82 -9.26 -4.54
CA GLY A 154 -10.27 -10.50 -3.97
C GLY A 154 -9.01 -10.33 -3.11
N ARG A 155 -8.65 -9.10 -2.69
CA ARG A 155 -7.41 -8.80 -1.97
C ARG A 155 -7.62 -7.76 -0.88
N ILE A 156 -6.83 -7.83 0.19
CA ILE A 156 -6.77 -6.79 1.21
C ILE A 156 -5.76 -5.73 0.73
N ALA A 157 -6.27 -4.62 0.21
CA ALA A 157 -5.47 -3.56 -0.39
C ALA A 157 -4.74 -2.69 0.65
N ALA A 158 -5.36 -2.50 1.81
CA ALA A 158 -4.83 -1.73 2.93
C ALA A 158 -5.37 -2.27 4.25
N ALA A 159 -4.59 -2.19 5.31
CA ALA A 159 -5.02 -2.45 6.68
C ALA A 159 -4.12 -1.71 7.67
N TYR A 160 -4.70 -1.27 8.77
CA TYR A 160 -3.99 -0.60 9.85
C TYR A 160 -4.72 -0.77 11.19
N PRO A 161 -4.01 -0.71 12.34
CA PRO A 161 -4.64 -0.81 13.64
C PRO A 161 -5.36 0.48 14.01
N LEU A 162 -6.45 0.37 14.75
CA LEU A 162 -7.08 1.49 15.43
C LEU A 162 -6.51 1.60 16.84
N ARG A 163 -6.03 2.81 17.19
CA ARG A 163 -5.53 3.07 18.53
C ARG A 163 -6.71 3.11 19.51
N GLY A 164 -6.57 2.41 20.62
CA GLY A 164 -7.49 2.49 21.75
C GLY A 164 -7.47 3.88 22.44
N PRO A 165 -8.41 4.10 23.34
CA PRO A 165 -8.48 5.33 24.13
C PRO A 165 -7.24 5.57 25.00
#